data_2c741ca632cacd6f9fbc5d80b2ab5e58
#
_entry.id   2c741ca632cacd6f9fbc5d80b2ab5e58
#
_cell.length_a   1.000
_cell.length_b   1.000
_cell.length_c   1.000
_cell.angle_alpha   90.00
_cell.angle_beta   90.00
_cell.angle_gamma   90.00
#
_symmetry.space_group_name_H-M   'P 1'
#
loop_
_entity.id
_entity.type
_entity.pdbx_description
1 polymer ?
#
loop_
_entity_poly.entity_id
_entity_poly.type
_entity_poly.pdbx_seq_one_letter_code
_entity_poly.pdbx_strand_id
1 'polypeptide(L)'
;MHKKMLAALMTLAAIPLSSHAATPESFQLRNGQDLVDLCSVPDGDAMAEAARSFCYGYLRGVYEFHAALKPTPKDRPLFCVPRPGPTRAQAGARLVAWSKAKPQFMSEPAIDVLVRFAVENWPCATATKTKTK
;
A
#
# COMPACT_ATOMS: atom_id res chain seq x y z
N MET A 1 0.25 -51.34 -40.54
CA MET A 1 -0.57 -50.44 -39.68
C MET A 1 0.36 -49.63 -38.81
N HIS A 2 0.68 -48.39 -39.20
CA HIS A 2 1.60 -47.52 -38.47
C HIS A 2 0.76 -46.52 -37.67
N LYS A 3 0.71 -46.70 -36.32
CA LYS A 3 0.10 -45.74 -35.41
C LYS A 3 1.05 -44.57 -35.22
N LYS A 4 0.76 -43.39 -35.78
CA LYS A 4 1.43 -42.14 -35.54
C LYS A 4 0.95 -41.57 -34.22
N MET A 5 1.78 -41.65 -33.17
CA MET A 5 1.59 -40.92 -31.92
C MET A 5 1.95 -39.44 -32.15
N LEU A 6 0.94 -38.57 -32.11
CA LEU A 6 1.16 -37.14 -32.01
C LEU A 6 1.42 -36.80 -30.53
N ALA A 7 2.65 -36.43 -30.21
CA ALA A 7 3.00 -35.82 -28.93
C ALA A 7 2.64 -34.33 -28.99
N ALA A 8 1.60 -33.93 -28.26
CA ALA A 8 1.25 -32.53 -28.07
C ALA A 8 2.19 -31.91 -27.04
N LEU A 9 3.11 -31.05 -27.50
CA LEU A 9 3.93 -30.19 -26.61
C LEU A 9 3.01 -29.10 -26.04
N MET A 10 2.67 -29.20 -24.75
CA MET A 10 2.09 -28.07 -24.01
C MET A 10 3.22 -27.09 -23.66
N THR A 11 3.32 -26.00 -24.38
CA THR A 11 4.16 -24.86 -24.01
C THR A 11 3.49 -24.11 -22.85
N LEU A 12 4.05 -24.26 -21.66
CA LEU A 12 3.68 -23.48 -20.47
C LEU A 12 4.19 -22.05 -20.69
N ALA A 13 3.31 -21.12 -21.04
CA ALA A 13 3.63 -19.71 -21.13
C ALA A 13 3.90 -19.18 -19.71
N ALA A 14 5.17 -18.96 -19.37
CA ALA A 14 5.56 -18.26 -18.16
C ALA A 14 5.12 -16.79 -18.28
N ILE A 15 4.10 -16.41 -17.53
CA ILE A 15 3.68 -15.02 -17.40
C ILE A 15 4.76 -14.32 -16.56
N PRO A 16 5.49 -13.31 -17.09
CA PRO A 16 6.45 -12.58 -16.28
C PRO A 16 5.66 -11.84 -15.19
N LEU A 17 5.87 -12.20 -13.92
CA LEU A 17 5.50 -11.35 -12.80
C LEU A 17 6.39 -10.10 -12.90
N SER A 18 5.82 -9.01 -13.41
CA SER A 18 6.48 -7.71 -13.41
C SER A 18 6.62 -7.25 -11.95
N SER A 19 7.73 -7.59 -11.31
CA SER A 19 8.13 -6.92 -10.07
C SER A 19 8.55 -5.51 -10.43
N HIS A 20 7.72 -4.52 -10.12
CA HIS A 20 8.09 -3.13 -10.26
C HIS A 20 9.18 -2.83 -9.22
N ALA A 21 10.39 -2.56 -9.69
CA ALA A 21 11.48 -2.08 -8.86
C ALA A 21 11.34 -0.56 -8.70
N ALA A 22 11.70 -0.02 -7.53
CA ALA A 22 11.77 1.42 -7.36
C ALA A 22 12.81 2.00 -8.32
N THR A 23 12.48 3.13 -8.92
CA THR A 23 13.36 3.90 -9.81
C THR A 23 13.55 5.31 -9.24
N PRO A 24 14.53 6.10 -9.70
CA PRO A 24 14.66 7.50 -9.31
C PRO A 24 13.36 8.30 -9.49
N GLU A 25 12.56 7.98 -10.48
CA GLU A 25 11.27 8.63 -10.77
C GLU A 25 10.22 8.32 -9.71
N SER A 26 10.30 7.16 -9.05
CA SER A 26 9.36 6.78 -7.97
C SER A 26 9.41 7.76 -6.80
N PHE A 27 10.57 8.42 -6.56
CA PHE A 27 10.70 9.44 -5.50
C PHE A 27 9.90 10.72 -5.78
N GLN A 28 9.36 10.89 -6.99
CA GLN A 28 8.46 12.01 -7.29
C GLN A 28 7.05 11.80 -6.74
N LEU A 29 6.70 10.59 -6.32
CA LEU A 29 5.39 10.23 -5.74
C LEU A 29 4.20 10.72 -6.58
N ARG A 30 4.25 10.53 -7.89
CA ARG A 30 3.20 10.97 -8.81
C ARG A 30 1.89 10.22 -8.59
N ASN A 31 2.00 8.95 -8.16
CA ASN A 31 0.85 8.07 -7.98
C ASN A 31 1.11 7.00 -6.91
N GLY A 32 0.09 6.18 -6.65
CA GLY A 32 0.16 5.11 -5.67
C GLY A 32 1.18 4.02 -6.00
N GLN A 33 1.42 3.76 -7.30
CA GLN A 33 2.42 2.78 -7.71
C GLN A 33 3.82 3.23 -7.29
N ASP A 34 4.18 4.51 -7.51
CA ASP A 34 5.46 5.08 -7.07
C ASP A 34 5.67 4.84 -5.56
N LEU A 35 4.63 5.09 -4.73
CA LEU A 35 4.71 4.86 -3.29
C LEU A 35 4.91 3.38 -2.95
N VAL A 36 4.17 2.49 -3.60
CA VAL A 36 4.28 1.04 -3.39
C VAL A 36 5.65 0.53 -3.80
N ASP A 37 6.21 1.01 -4.92
CA ASP A 37 7.54 0.63 -5.39
C ASP A 37 8.62 1.02 -4.35
N LEU A 38 8.55 2.24 -3.78
CA LEU A 38 9.45 2.68 -2.71
C LEU A 38 9.31 1.86 -1.42
N CYS A 39 8.09 1.40 -1.10
CA CYS A 39 7.83 0.60 0.10
C CYS A 39 8.20 -0.88 -0.06
N SER A 40 8.39 -1.37 -1.29
CA SER A 40 8.57 -2.79 -1.61
C SER A 40 9.97 -3.16 -2.08
N VAL A 41 10.93 -2.23 -2.06
CA VAL A 41 12.30 -2.47 -2.53
C VAL A 41 12.94 -3.63 -1.77
N PRO A 42 13.48 -4.65 -2.48
CA PRO A 42 14.11 -5.81 -1.87
C PRO A 42 15.38 -5.43 -1.07
N ASP A 43 15.70 -6.25 -0.07
CA ASP A 43 16.98 -6.14 0.60
C ASP A 43 18.12 -6.43 -0.41
N GLY A 44 19.19 -5.63 -0.34
CA GLY A 44 20.33 -5.74 -1.25
C GLY A 44 20.23 -4.92 -2.53
N ASP A 45 19.08 -4.30 -2.83
CA ASP A 45 18.98 -3.30 -3.90
C ASP A 45 19.78 -2.04 -3.51
N ALA A 46 20.47 -1.43 -4.49
CA ALA A 46 21.29 -0.24 -4.24
C ALA A 46 20.47 0.96 -3.70
N MET A 47 19.18 1.01 -4.00
CA MET A 47 18.28 2.07 -3.55
C MET A 47 17.48 1.70 -2.29
N ALA A 48 17.66 0.49 -1.74
CA ALA A 48 16.79 -0.06 -0.69
C ALA A 48 16.71 0.84 0.55
N GLU A 49 17.82 1.38 1.02
CA GLU A 49 17.83 2.25 2.20
C GLU A 49 17.11 3.57 1.94
N ALA A 50 17.44 4.23 0.82
CA ALA A 50 16.82 5.50 0.44
C ALA A 50 15.31 5.34 0.22
N ALA A 51 14.90 4.32 -0.54
CA ALA A 51 13.51 4.05 -0.86
C ALA A 51 12.68 3.75 0.39
N ARG A 52 13.17 2.88 1.28
CA ARG A 52 12.49 2.56 2.55
C ARG A 52 12.41 3.76 3.48
N SER A 53 13.50 4.52 3.58
CA SER A 53 13.51 5.73 4.41
C SER A 53 12.48 6.74 3.91
N PHE A 54 12.39 6.92 2.59
CA PHE A 54 11.41 7.80 1.98
C PHE A 54 9.98 7.29 2.20
N CYS A 55 9.72 6.01 1.92
CA CYS A 55 8.43 5.37 2.20
C CYS A 55 8.00 5.60 3.66
N TYR A 56 8.85 5.27 4.64
CA TYR A 56 8.53 5.38 6.05
C TYR A 56 8.35 6.82 6.51
N GLY A 57 9.12 7.74 5.92
CA GLY A 57 8.97 9.17 6.16
C GLY A 57 7.62 9.69 5.66
N TYR A 58 7.22 9.27 4.46
CA TYR A 58 5.93 9.65 3.87
C TYR A 58 4.74 9.12 4.69
N LEU A 59 4.76 7.82 5.02
CA LEU A 59 3.73 7.20 5.88
C LEU A 59 3.62 7.92 7.23
N ARG A 60 4.76 8.25 7.84
CA ARG A 60 4.79 8.95 9.12
C ARG A 60 4.29 10.38 8.99
N GLY A 61 4.70 11.10 7.95
CA GLY A 61 4.27 12.48 7.72
C GLY A 61 2.75 12.61 7.55
N VAL A 62 2.15 11.72 6.78
CA VAL A 62 0.68 11.70 6.60
C VAL A 62 -0.03 11.37 7.91
N TYR A 63 0.47 10.40 8.69
CA TYR A 63 -0.08 10.08 10.00
C TYR A 63 0.02 11.27 10.97
N GLU A 64 1.18 11.92 11.06
CA GLU A 64 1.38 13.08 11.95
C GLU A 64 0.50 14.26 11.54
N PHE A 65 0.41 14.54 10.24
CA PHE A 65 -0.47 15.57 9.75
C PHE A 65 -1.94 15.28 10.12
N HIS A 66 -2.42 14.05 9.87
CA HIS A 66 -3.75 13.63 10.24
C HIS A 66 -3.99 13.74 11.77
N ALA A 67 -3.01 13.35 12.59
CA ALA A 67 -3.10 13.45 14.04
C ALA A 67 -3.10 14.90 14.56
N ALA A 68 -2.45 15.82 13.83
CA ALA A 68 -2.44 17.24 14.16
C ALA A 68 -3.76 17.95 13.85
N LEU A 69 -4.54 17.41 12.89
CA LEU A 69 -5.88 17.89 12.60
C LEU A 69 -6.84 17.44 13.72
N LYS A 70 -6.93 18.25 14.78
CA LYS A 70 -7.81 17.94 15.91
C LYS A 70 -9.26 17.82 15.44
N PRO A 71 -9.92 16.67 15.64
CA PRO A 71 -11.32 16.55 15.28
C PRO A 71 -12.15 17.55 16.07
N THR A 72 -13.04 18.27 15.38
CA THR A 72 -14.06 19.07 16.03
C THR A 72 -15.26 18.17 16.37
N PRO A 73 -16.22 18.62 17.19
CA PRO A 73 -17.44 17.84 17.44
C PRO A 73 -18.22 17.46 16.19
N LYS A 74 -17.98 18.18 15.07
CA LYS A 74 -18.63 17.94 13.78
C LYS A 74 -17.79 17.09 12.82
N ASP A 75 -16.44 17.11 12.98
CA ASP A 75 -15.51 16.47 12.06
C ASP A 75 -14.90 15.23 12.71
N ARG A 76 -15.15 14.09 12.13
CA ARG A 76 -14.55 12.83 12.58
C ARG A 76 -13.19 12.63 11.92
N PRO A 77 -12.23 11.99 12.61
CA PRO A 77 -10.98 11.61 11.97
C PRO A 77 -11.26 10.64 10.81
N LEU A 78 -10.46 10.72 9.74
CA LEU A 78 -10.62 9.85 8.58
C LEU A 78 -10.31 8.39 8.91
N PHE A 79 -9.30 8.15 9.75
CA PHE A 79 -8.90 6.82 10.21
C PHE A 79 -8.37 6.87 11.65
N CYS A 80 -8.36 5.73 12.32
CA CYS A 80 -8.04 5.61 13.74
C CYS A 80 -7.00 4.52 13.97
N VAL A 81 -5.72 4.86 13.89
CA VAL A 81 -4.63 3.93 14.19
C VAL A 81 -4.65 3.56 15.67
N PRO A 82 -4.64 2.26 16.05
CA PRO A 82 -4.67 1.82 17.43
C PRO A 82 -3.42 2.26 18.22
N ARG A 83 -3.49 2.23 19.52
CA ARG A 83 -2.35 2.45 20.41
C ARG A 83 -2.14 1.22 21.32
N PRO A 84 -0.96 0.54 21.24
CA PRO A 84 0.16 0.82 20.36
C PRO A 84 -0.14 0.53 18.88
N GLY A 85 0.37 1.39 17.99
CA GLY A 85 0.22 1.25 16.54
C GLY A 85 1.25 0.32 15.91
N PRO A 86 1.11 0.03 14.60
CA PRO A 86 2.11 -0.71 13.86
C PRO A 86 3.41 0.08 13.76
N THR A 87 4.53 -0.63 13.66
CA THR A 87 5.80 0.00 13.26
C THR A 87 5.70 0.53 11.82
N ARG A 88 6.61 1.44 11.43
CA ARG A 88 6.67 1.96 10.05
C ARG A 88 6.88 0.84 9.03
N ALA A 89 7.74 -0.14 9.36
CA ALA A 89 7.97 -1.30 8.52
C ALA A 89 6.70 -2.16 8.36
N GLN A 90 5.96 -2.39 9.44
CA GLN A 90 4.69 -3.12 9.39
C GLN A 90 3.62 -2.36 8.58
N ALA A 91 3.56 -1.04 8.72
CA ALA A 91 2.63 -0.22 7.95
C ALA A 91 2.97 -0.26 6.46
N GLY A 92 4.24 -0.13 6.09
CA GLY A 92 4.71 -0.27 4.70
C GLY A 92 4.41 -1.63 4.11
N ALA A 93 4.71 -2.72 4.84
CA ALA A 93 4.41 -4.07 4.39
C ALA A 93 2.90 -4.31 4.18
N ARG A 94 2.05 -3.76 5.05
CA ARG A 94 0.59 -3.83 4.90
C ARG A 94 0.11 -3.05 3.68
N LEU A 95 0.67 -1.86 3.41
CA LEU A 95 0.35 -1.08 2.22
C LEU A 95 0.68 -1.87 0.95
N VAL A 96 1.87 -2.47 0.88
CA VAL A 96 2.29 -3.32 -0.26
C VAL A 96 1.37 -4.52 -0.43
N ALA A 97 0.98 -5.19 0.65
CA ALA A 97 0.04 -6.31 0.58
C ALA A 97 -1.36 -5.86 0.10
N TRP A 98 -1.85 -4.74 0.63
CA TRP A 98 -3.14 -4.17 0.24
C TRP A 98 -3.17 -3.73 -1.23
N SER A 99 -2.11 -3.14 -1.74
CA SER A 99 -2.01 -2.68 -3.13
C SER A 99 -2.17 -3.81 -4.16
N LYS A 100 -1.66 -5.01 -3.83
CA LYS A 100 -1.80 -6.20 -4.69
C LYS A 100 -3.26 -6.62 -4.88
N ALA A 101 -4.10 -6.39 -3.88
CA ALA A 101 -5.53 -6.65 -3.94
C ALA A 101 -6.34 -5.47 -4.53
N LYS A 102 -5.72 -4.32 -4.75
CA LYS A 102 -6.36 -3.07 -5.16
C LYS A 102 -5.62 -2.38 -6.33
N PRO A 103 -5.25 -3.12 -7.39
CA PRO A 103 -4.43 -2.57 -8.48
C PRO A 103 -5.10 -1.38 -9.20
N GLN A 104 -6.42 -1.30 -9.16
CA GLN A 104 -7.20 -0.23 -9.79
C GLN A 104 -6.92 1.16 -9.21
N PHE A 105 -6.38 1.25 -7.99
CA PHE A 105 -6.09 2.53 -7.34
C PHE A 105 -4.66 3.02 -7.58
N MET A 106 -3.78 2.18 -8.13
CA MET A 106 -2.34 2.50 -8.21
C MET A 106 -2.00 3.68 -9.12
N SER A 107 -2.89 4.07 -10.02
CA SER A 107 -2.77 5.27 -10.85
C SER A 107 -3.30 6.57 -10.18
N GLU A 108 -3.98 6.47 -9.04
CA GLU A 108 -4.44 7.63 -8.27
C GLU A 108 -3.24 8.34 -7.59
N PRO A 109 -3.37 9.61 -7.19
CA PRO A 109 -2.34 10.31 -6.42
C PRO A 109 -1.90 9.50 -5.18
N ALA A 110 -0.60 9.50 -4.88
CA ALA A 110 -0.06 8.70 -3.78
C ALA A 110 -0.73 8.97 -2.43
N ILE A 111 -1.13 10.22 -2.17
CA ILE A 111 -1.83 10.59 -0.94
C ILE A 111 -3.22 9.97 -0.87
N ASP A 112 -3.97 9.94 -1.98
CA ASP A 112 -5.32 9.38 -2.02
C ASP A 112 -5.28 7.86 -1.79
N VAL A 113 -4.30 7.18 -2.39
CA VAL A 113 -4.05 5.75 -2.18
C VAL A 113 -3.72 5.46 -0.72
N LEU A 114 -2.83 6.27 -0.10
CA LEU A 114 -2.45 6.08 1.29
C LEU A 114 -3.61 6.34 2.26
N VAL A 115 -4.41 7.38 2.04
CA VAL A 115 -5.58 7.68 2.87
C VAL A 115 -6.63 6.57 2.73
N ARG A 116 -6.90 6.10 1.52
CA ARG A 116 -7.82 4.97 1.27
C ARG A 116 -7.36 3.70 2.00
N PHE A 117 -6.08 3.35 1.89
CA PHE A 117 -5.48 2.27 2.63
C PHE A 117 -5.68 2.42 4.14
N ALA A 118 -5.41 3.62 4.68
CA ALA A 118 -5.53 3.88 6.11
C ALA A 118 -6.97 3.76 6.62
N VAL A 119 -7.93 4.29 5.86
CA VAL A 119 -9.38 4.18 6.18
C VAL A 119 -9.85 2.72 6.19
N GLU A 120 -9.40 1.90 5.24
CA GLU A 120 -9.79 0.49 5.16
C GLU A 120 -9.14 -0.35 6.26
N ASN A 121 -7.89 -0.05 6.63
CA ASN A 121 -7.13 -0.85 7.61
C ASN A 121 -7.35 -0.41 9.07
N TRP A 122 -7.68 0.84 9.28
CA TRP A 122 -7.89 1.41 10.62
C TRP A 122 -9.16 2.27 10.66
N PRO A 123 -10.32 1.67 10.42
CA PRO A 123 -11.59 2.40 10.50
C PRO A 123 -11.82 2.91 11.91
N CYS A 124 -12.34 4.13 12.03
CA CYS A 124 -12.78 4.64 13.33
C CYS A 124 -14.07 3.94 13.76
N ALA A 125 -14.17 3.63 15.06
CA ALA A 125 -15.40 3.07 15.61
C ALA A 125 -16.59 4.00 15.34
N THR A 126 -17.68 3.45 14.85
CA THR A 126 -18.95 4.19 14.75
C THR A 126 -19.41 4.52 16.16
N ALA A 127 -19.73 5.82 16.43
CA ALA A 127 -20.32 6.17 17.71
C ALA A 127 -21.63 5.39 17.88
N THR A 128 -21.61 4.43 18.80
CA THR A 128 -22.83 3.77 19.24
C THR A 128 -23.73 4.82 19.85
N LYS A 129 -24.86 5.15 19.17
CA LYS A 129 -25.90 5.96 19.80
C LYS A 129 -26.41 5.17 21.00
N THR A 130 -25.92 5.51 22.18
CA THR A 130 -26.55 5.03 23.42
C THR A 130 -27.96 5.56 23.43
N LYS A 131 -28.95 4.72 23.13
CA LYS A 131 -30.34 5.05 23.38
C LYS A 131 -30.47 5.14 24.89
N THR A 132 -30.44 6.34 25.44
CA THR A 132 -30.93 6.61 26.79
C THR A 132 -32.44 6.36 26.78
N LYS A 133 -32.84 5.38 27.56
CA LYS A 133 -34.24 5.00 27.79
C LYS A 133 -34.77 5.89 28.91
#